data_b80016c6c1c2905b9e77af077dfa1db0
#
_entry.id   b80016c6c1c2905b9e77af077dfa1db0
#
_cell.length_a   1.000
_cell.length_b   1.000
_cell.length_c   1.000
_cell.angle_alpha   90.00
_cell.angle_beta   90.00
_cell.angle_gamma   90.00
#
_symmetry.space_group_name_H-M   'P 1'
#
loop_
_entity.id
_entity.type
_entity.pdbx_description
1 polymer ?
#
loop_
_entity_poly.entity_id
_entity_poly.type
_entity_poly.pdbx_seq_one_letter_code
_entity_poly.pdbx_strand_id
1 'polypeptide(L)'
;MKKLNIKKIIYNSDDKISKVLKTFGLHAQMTNNRPFALIINNNKQCIATITDGDIRRYLSKGGKVDDPIILSGNKKFHYLDKNSTLNKKIREFEKLFNMQSGIYTLPVLNKEKKISKIINYHDISENYKSSGKSIKKKQSGVVVSVPTRISFVGGGYDFSNYINLKENYILTTTLNKRVF
;
A
#
# COMPACT_ATOMS: atom_id res chain seq x y z
N MET A 1 -15.11 -14.47 2.65
CA MET A 1 -14.09 -13.44 3.01
C MET A 1 -13.68 -13.62 4.46
N LYS A 2 -12.40 -13.89 4.75
CA LYS A 2 -11.92 -13.90 6.14
C LYS A 2 -12.01 -12.49 6.70
N LYS A 3 -12.79 -12.29 7.77
CA LYS A 3 -12.92 -11.01 8.45
C LYS A 3 -11.52 -10.56 8.93
N LEU A 4 -11.01 -9.50 8.34
CA LEU A 4 -9.71 -8.94 8.70
C LEU A 4 -9.71 -8.57 10.19
N ASN A 5 -8.84 -9.19 10.97
CA ASN A 5 -8.69 -8.80 12.37
C ASN A 5 -7.79 -7.56 12.44
N ILE A 6 -8.42 -6.37 12.32
CA ILE A 6 -7.75 -5.07 12.30
C ILE A 6 -6.80 -4.88 13.50
N LYS A 7 -7.09 -5.50 14.63
CA LYS A 7 -6.26 -5.40 15.84
C LYS A 7 -4.81 -5.85 15.60
N LYS A 8 -4.58 -6.76 14.64
CA LYS A 8 -3.24 -7.27 14.33
C LYS A 8 -2.32 -6.29 13.60
N ILE A 9 -2.88 -5.21 13.06
CA ILE A 9 -2.12 -4.18 12.32
C ILE A 9 -2.16 -2.82 13.00
N ILE A 10 -2.59 -2.76 14.26
CA ILE A 10 -2.63 -1.54 15.08
C ILE A 10 -1.54 -1.62 16.13
N TYR A 11 -0.76 -0.57 16.25
CA TYR A 11 0.36 -0.41 17.17
C TYR A 11 0.24 0.89 17.96
N ASN A 12 0.75 0.89 19.19
CA ASN A 12 0.91 2.11 19.96
C ASN A 12 2.11 2.93 19.44
N SER A 13 2.08 4.23 19.65
CA SER A 13 3.16 5.16 19.25
C SER A 13 4.56 4.73 19.73
N ASP A 14 4.62 4.12 20.91
CA ASP A 14 5.86 3.76 21.61
C ASP A 14 6.33 2.33 21.29
N ASP A 15 5.55 1.57 20.54
CA ASP A 15 5.97 0.24 20.09
C ASP A 15 7.24 0.35 19.22
N LYS A 16 8.17 -0.59 19.38
CA LYS A 16 9.41 -0.61 18.61
C LYS A 16 9.17 -0.97 17.15
N ILE A 17 9.95 -0.39 16.24
CA ILE A 17 9.94 -0.73 14.80
C ILE A 17 10.17 -2.24 14.61
N SER A 18 11.06 -2.86 15.38
CA SER A 18 11.33 -4.30 15.34
C SER A 18 10.08 -5.16 15.57
N LYS A 19 9.16 -4.73 16.44
CA LYS A 19 7.88 -5.42 16.67
C LYS A 19 7.00 -5.45 15.41
N VAL A 20 6.94 -4.35 14.69
CA VAL A 20 6.15 -4.22 13.45
C VAL A 20 6.76 -5.03 12.33
N LEU A 21 8.09 -4.99 12.17
CA LEU A 21 8.80 -5.76 11.15
C LEU A 21 8.56 -7.27 11.29
N LYS A 22 8.55 -7.80 12.52
CA LYS A 22 8.24 -9.22 12.77
C LYS A 22 6.85 -9.64 12.28
N THR A 23 5.91 -8.72 12.21
CA THR A 23 4.52 -9.00 11.84
C THR A 23 4.15 -8.54 10.43
N PHE A 24 5.04 -7.84 9.72
CA PHE A 24 4.77 -7.33 8.37
C PHE A 24 4.44 -8.43 7.36
N GLY A 25 5.02 -9.63 7.49
CA GLY A 25 4.63 -10.77 6.65
C GLY A 25 3.15 -11.15 6.81
N LEU A 26 2.62 -11.10 8.03
CA LEU A 26 1.19 -11.31 8.30
C LEU A 26 0.33 -10.16 7.78
N HIS A 27 0.82 -8.93 7.89
CA HIS A 27 0.13 -7.75 7.36
C HIS A 27 0.02 -7.82 5.83
N ALA A 28 1.07 -8.26 5.16
CA ALA A 28 1.08 -8.41 3.71
C ALA A 28 -0.04 -9.37 3.23
N GLN A 29 -0.25 -10.48 3.93
CA GLN A 29 -1.34 -11.41 3.63
C GLN A 29 -2.73 -10.78 3.84
N MET A 30 -2.85 -9.83 4.80
CA MET A 30 -4.11 -9.17 5.12
C MET A 30 -4.43 -8.00 4.19
N THR A 31 -3.43 -7.41 3.56
CA THR A 31 -3.52 -6.16 2.77
C THR A 31 -3.11 -6.35 1.31
N ASN A 32 -3.39 -7.52 0.73
CA ASN A 32 -3.04 -7.87 -0.65
C ASN A 32 -1.55 -7.67 -0.95
N ASN A 33 -0.70 -8.33 -0.15
CA ASN A 33 0.76 -8.35 -0.29
C ASN A 33 1.49 -6.99 -0.10
N ARG A 34 0.83 -6.00 0.52
CA ARG A 34 1.49 -4.73 0.85
C ARG A 34 1.47 -4.49 2.35
N PRO A 35 2.62 -4.59 3.03
CA PRO A 35 2.72 -4.33 4.46
C PRO A 35 2.21 -2.94 4.81
N PHE A 36 1.22 -2.88 5.70
CA PHE A 36 0.57 -1.66 6.13
C PHE A 36 0.14 -1.80 7.59
N ALA A 37 0.42 -0.80 8.40
CA ALA A 37 -0.04 -0.76 9.77
C ALA A 37 -0.49 0.65 10.18
N LEU A 38 -1.22 0.72 11.29
CA LEU A 38 -1.79 1.93 11.85
C LEU A 38 -1.17 2.19 13.21
N ILE A 39 -0.84 3.45 13.48
CA ILE A 39 -0.27 3.89 14.75
C ILE A 39 -1.33 4.69 15.50
N ILE A 40 -1.57 4.32 16.75
CA ILE A 40 -2.52 5.00 17.62
C ILE A 40 -1.83 5.64 18.81
N ASN A 41 -2.46 6.68 19.35
CA ASN A 41 -2.10 7.28 20.64
C ASN A 41 -2.85 6.60 21.81
N ASN A 42 -2.58 7.05 23.02
CA ASN A 42 -3.23 6.56 24.26
C ASN A 42 -4.76 6.71 24.23
N ASN A 43 -5.29 7.68 23.48
CA ASN A 43 -6.73 7.91 23.31
C ASN A 43 -7.33 7.01 22.20
N LYS A 44 -6.57 6.03 21.68
CA LYS A 44 -6.94 5.12 20.58
C LYS A 44 -7.27 5.85 19.26
N GLN A 45 -6.75 7.06 19.07
CA GLN A 45 -6.86 7.81 17.82
C GLN A 45 -5.74 7.40 16.87
N CYS A 46 -6.06 7.24 15.60
CA CYS A 46 -5.05 7.00 14.55
C CYS A 46 -4.27 8.30 14.30
N ILE A 47 -2.98 8.27 14.56
CA ILE A 47 -2.08 9.42 14.46
C ILE A 47 -1.08 9.30 13.32
N ALA A 48 -0.85 8.10 12.82
CA ALA A 48 0.01 7.87 11.65
C ALA A 48 -0.32 6.52 11.00
N THR A 49 0.13 6.36 9.77
CA THR A 49 0.22 5.07 9.10
C THR A 49 1.68 4.72 8.88
N ILE A 50 1.97 3.45 8.64
CA ILE A 50 3.33 3.01 8.33
C ILE A 50 3.31 1.90 7.29
N THR A 51 4.23 2.00 6.35
CA THR A 51 4.50 1.01 5.31
C THR A 51 5.95 0.53 5.39
N ASP A 52 6.29 -0.53 4.66
CA ASP A 52 7.67 -1.00 4.54
C ASP A 52 8.61 0.11 4.00
N GLY A 53 8.14 0.90 3.04
CA GLY A 53 8.89 2.03 2.50
C GLY A 53 9.17 3.14 3.51
N ASP A 54 8.25 3.37 4.47
CA ASP A 54 8.46 4.37 5.53
C ASP A 54 9.56 3.91 6.47
N ILE A 55 9.53 2.65 6.89
CA ILE A 55 10.59 2.08 7.74
C ILE A 55 11.94 2.11 7.04
N ARG A 56 12.02 1.68 5.80
CA ARG A 56 13.29 1.69 5.04
C ARG A 56 13.86 3.09 4.93
N ARG A 57 13.05 4.09 4.62
CA ARG A 57 13.49 5.51 4.58
C ARG A 57 13.97 6.01 5.93
N TYR A 58 13.34 5.59 7.02
CA TYR A 58 13.78 5.97 8.36
C TYR A 58 15.13 5.35 8.71
N LEU A 59 15.28 4.04 8.49
CA LEU A 59 16.52 3.31 8.77
C LEU A 59 17.68 3.81 7.90
N SER A 60 17.44 4.13 6.62
CA SER A 60 18.48 4.67 5.71
C SER A 60 19.00 6.04 6.14
N LYS A 61 18.25 6.77 6.98
CA LYS A 61 18.66 8.05 7.57
C LYS A 61 19.34 7.90 8.95
N GLY A 62 19.71 6.67 9.34
CA GLY A 62 20.39 6.40 10.61
C GLY A 62 19.45 6.06 11.78
N GLY A 63 18.14 5.92 11.55
CA GLY A 63 17.21 5.41 12.55
C GLY A 63 17.50 3.96 12.92
N LYS A 64 17.06 3.54 14.10
CA LYS A 64 17.30 2.19 14.65
C LYS A 64 16.01 1.38 14.71
N VAL A 65 16.13 0.06 14.63
CA VAL A 65 14.99 -0.86 14.72
C VAL A 65 14.35 -0.90 16.13
N ASP A 66 15.07 -0.43 17.12
CA ASP A 66 14.58 -0.33 18.50
C ASP A 66 13.90 1.02 18.81
N ASP A 67 13.92 1.94 17.86
CA ASP A 67 13.27 3.24 18.03
C ASP A 67 11.73 3.08 18.03
N PRO A 68 11.01 4.04 18.67
CA PRO A 68 9.56 4.10 18.64
C PRO A 68 9.02 4.22 17.20
N ILE A 69 7.99 3.43 16.88
CA ILE A 69 7.42 3.36 15.52
C ILE A 69 6.92 4.70 14.99
N ILE A 70 6.49 5.60 15.87
CA ILE A 70 5.98 6.93 15.49
C ILE A 70 7.02 7.78 14.75
N LEU A 71 8.32 7.53 14.96
CA LEU A 71 9.41 8.24 14.31
C LEU A 71 9.51 7.91 12.82
N SER A 72 9.14 6.69 12.44
CA SER A 72 9.09 6.25 11.04
C SER A 72 7.70 6.38 10.39
N GLY A 73 6.67 6.70 11.19
CA GLY A 73 5.29 6.79 10.73
C GLY A 73 4.99 8.01 9.87
N ASN A 74 4.16 7.82 8.84
CA ASN A 74 3.61 8.92 8.05
C ASN A 74 2.46 9.59 8.80
N LYS A 75 2.70 10.78 9.34
CA LYS A 75 1.70 11.59 10.06
C LYS A 75 0.74 12.34 9.10
N LYS A 76 1.15 12.55 7.84
CA LYS A 76 0.33 13.18 6.79
C LYS A 76 -0.38 12.12 5.93
N PHE A 77 -1.01 11.16 6.58
CA PHE A 77 -1.68 10.06 5.89
C PHE A 77 -3.08 10.42 5.43
N HIS A 78 -3.54 9.76 4.39
CA HIS A 78 -4.91 9.87 3.91
C HIS A 78 -5.83 8.87 4.63
N TYR A 79 -7.08 9.26 4.84
CA TYR A 79 -8.11 8.42 5.43
C TYR A 79 -9.48 8.73 4.84
N LEU A 80 -10.43 7.82 5.02
CA LEU A 80 -11.82 7.99 4.61
C LEU A 80 -12.68 8.25 5.86
N ASP A 81 -13.64 9.18 5.75
CA ASP A 81 -14.59 9.43 6.83
C ASP A 81 -15.62 8.28 6.93
N LYS A 82 -15.83 7.77 8.14
CA LYS A 82 -16.81 6.72 8.43
C LYS A 82 -18.22 7.12 7.98
N ASN A 83 -18.59 8.38 8.17
CA ASN A 83 -19.95 8.90 7.89
C ASN A 83 -20.19 9.22 6.42
N SER A 84 -19.15 9.26 5.58
CA SER A 84 -19.31 9.46 4.15
C SER A 84 -20.05 8.28 3.51
N THR A 85 -20.85 8.56 2.49
CA THR A 85 -21.52 7.52 1.70
C THR A 85 -20.49 6.63 0.99
N LEU A 86 -20.90 5.41 0.64
CA LEU A 86 -20.00 4.47 -0.05
C LEU A 86 -19.48 5.07 -1.36
N ASN A 87 -20.34 5.70 -2.15
CA ASN A 87 -19.96 6.32 -3.43
C ASN A 87 -18.93 7.46 -3.23
N LYS A 88 -19.05 8.25 -2.16
CA LYS A 88 -18.06 9.29 -1.84
C LYS A 88 -16.73 8.67 -1.47
N LYS A 89 -16.71 7.64 -0.63
CA LYS A 89 -15.48 6.90 -0.27
C LYS A 89 -14.77 6.32 -1.48
N ILE A 90 -15.53 5.75 -2.41
CA ILE A 90 -14.97 5.18 -3.65
C ILE A 90 -14.30 6.28 -4.48
N ARG A 91 -14.99 7.39 -4.73
CA ARG A 91 -14.44 8.52 -5.52
C ARG A 91 -13.20 9.13 -4.88
N GLU A 92 -13.19 9.29 -3.57
CA GLU A 92 -12.04 9.79 -2.82
C GLU A 92 -10.86 8.82 -2.95
N PHE A 93 -11.10 7.51 -2.82
CA PHE A 93 -10.06 6.51 -2.94
C PHE A 93 -9.51 6.43 -4.38
N GLU A 94 -10.38 6.41 -5.39
CA GLU A 94 -9.96 6.43 -6.81
C GLU A 94 -9.11 7.67 -7.13
N LYS A 95 -9.52 8.84 -6.62
CA LYS A 95 -8.74 10.07 -6.79
C LYS A 95 -7.34 9.92 -6.19
N LEU A 96 -7.22 9.43 -4.96
CA LEU A 96 -5.94 9.24 -4.30
C LEU A 96 -5.09 8.16 -4.98
N PHE A 97 -5.70 7.07 -5.43
CA PHE A 97 -5.03 6.00 -6.16
C PHE A 97 -4.43 6.49 -7.48
N ASN A 98 -5.18 7.33 -8.22
CA ASN A 98 -4.74 7.87 -9.51
C ASN A 98 -3.71 9.00 -9.36
N MET A 99 -3.77 9.77 -8.27
CA MET A 99 -2.83 10.89 -8.02
C MET A 99 -1.50 10.44 -7.42
N GLN A 100 -1.51 9.38 -6.61
CA GLN A 100 -0.33 8.87 -5.92
C GLN A 100 -0.22 7.37 -6.13
N SER A 101 0.64 6.95 -7.05
CA SER A 101 0.95 5.55 -7.26
C SER A 101 1.45 4.93 -5.94
N GLY A 102 0.69 4.01 -5.36
CA GLY A 102 1.08 3.28 -4.15
C GLY A 102 0.11 3.33 -2.97
N ILE A 103 -0.98 4.11 -3.04
CA ILE A 103 -2.02 4.07 -2.00
C ILE A 103 -3.03 2.97 -2.35
N TYR A 104 -2.85 1.80 -1.75
CA TYR A 104 -3.74 0.64 -1.97
C TYR A 104 -4.64 0.35 -0.77
N THR A 105 -4.34 0.91 0.38
CA THR A 105 -5.04 0.67 1.63
C THR A 105 -5.26 1.98 2.36
N LEU A 106 -6.48 2.24 2.78
CA LEU A 106 -6.85 3.44 3.56
C LEU A 106 -7.60 3.05 4.83
N PRO A 107 -7.30 3.68 5.97
CA PRO A 107 -8.12 3.58 7.17
C PRO A 107 -9.41 4.37 6.99
N VAL A 108 -10.49 3.87 7.57
CA VAL A 108 -11.75 4.58 7.75
C VAL A 108 -11.84 5.02 9.19
N LEU A 109 -11.90 6.33 9.41
CA LEU A 109 -11.91 6.92 10.74
C LEU A 109 -13.28 7.55 11.05
N ASN A 110 -13.63 7.59 12.33
CA ASN A 110 -14.76 8.37 12.82
C ASN A 110 -14.36 9.82 13.10
N LYS A 111 -15.29 10.65 13.56
CA LYS A 111 -15.04 12.06 13.92
C LYS A 111 -13.96 12.25 14.99
N GLU A 112 -13.80 11.26 15.87
CA GLU A 112 -12.78 11.26 16.92
C GLU A 112 -11.43 10.70 16.44
N LYS A 113 -11.26 10.47 15.12
CA LYS A 113 -10.11 9.82 14.50
C LYS A 113 -9.85 8.39 14.99
N LYS A 114 -10.83 7.72 15.59
CA LYS A 114 -10.73 6.30 15.94
C LYS A 114 -10.98 5.42 14.72
N ILE A 115 -10.23 4.32 14.64
CA ILE A 115 -10.25 3.39 13.51
C ILE A 115 -11.55 2.58 13.54
N SER A 116 -12.32 2.64 12.46
CA SER A 116 -13.53 1.84 12.25
C SER A 116 -13.26 0.58 11.45
N LYS A 117 -12.58 0.73 10.33
CA LYS A 117 -12.15 -0.37 9.44
C LYS A 117 -11.00 0.09 8.55
N ILE A 118 -10.43 -0.84 7.79
CA ILE A 118 -9.57 -0.54 6.65
C ILE A 118 -10.28 -0.94 5.36
N ILE A 119 -9.92 -0.30 4.27
CA ILE A 119 -10.44 -0.59 2.94
C ILE A 119 -9.25 -0.72 1.99
N ASN A 120 -9.20 -1.83 1.24
CA ASN A 120 -8.25 -2.03 0.16
C ASN A 120 -8.90 -1.64 -1.17
N TYR A 121 -8.10 -1.15 -2.11
CA TYR A 121 -8.58 -0.75 -3.43
C TYR A 121 -9.29 -1.89 -4.17
N HIS A 122 -8.73 -3.09 -4.10
CA HIS A 122 -9.33 -4.27 -4.74
C HIS A 122 -10.70 -4.63 -4.17
N ASP A 123 -10.90 -4.50 -2.85
CA ASP A 123 -12.19 -4.80 -2.21
C ASP A 123 -13.31 -3.85 -2.71
N ILE A 124 -12.95 -2.62 -3.03
CA ILE A 124 -13.88 -1.64 -3.62
C ILE A 124 -14.21 -2.04 -5.05
N SER A 125 -13.22 -2.35 -5.87
CA SER A 125 -13.41 -2.65 -7.29
C SER A 125 -14.26 -3.90 -7.51
N GLU A 126 -14.11 -4.94 -6.70
CA GLU A 126 -14.88 -6.17 -6.78
C GLU A 126 -16.34 -5.97 -6.33
N ASN A 127 -16.55 -5.27 -5.21
CA ASN A 127 -17.91 -4.98 -4.73
C ASN A 127 -18.69 -4.05 -5.68
N TYR A 128 -17.98 -3.22 -6.44
CA TYR A 128 -18.60 -2.35 -7.44
C TYR A 128 -19.06 -3.11 -8.67
N LYS A 129 -18.29 -4.12 -9.09
CA LYS A 129 -18.66 -5.02 -10.20
C LYS A 129 -19.85 -5.91 -9.83
N SER A 130 -19.94 -6.35 -8.58
CA SER A 130 -21.02 -7.24 -8.10
C SER A 130 -22.35 -6.53 -7.85
N SER A 131 -22.36 -5.22 -7.60
CA SER A 131 -23.59 -4.45 -7.29
C SER A 131 -24.40 -4.03 -8.51
N GLY A 132 -24.01 -4.38 -9.73
CA GLY A 132 -24.78 -4.14 -10.98
C GLY A 132 -25.05 -2.67 -11.31
N LYS A 133 -24.60 -1.72 -10.50
CA LYS A 133 -24.69 -0.28 -10.77
C LYS A 133 -23.49 0.19 -11.58
N SER A 134 -23.48 -0.19 -12.85
CA SER A 134 -22.58 0.41 -13.81
C SER A 134 -22.84 1.90 -13.84
N ILE A 135 -21.91 2.70 -13.35
CA ILE A 135 -21.83 4.08 -13.82
C ILE A 135 -21.47 3.95 -15.30
N LYS A 136 -22.44 4.27 -16.17
CA LYS A 136 -22.17 4.41 -17.60
C LYS A 136 -21.24 5.62 -17.81
N LYS A 137 -19.97 5.48 -17.42
CA LYS A 137 -18.91 6.21 -18.08
C LYS A 137 -18.77 5.56 -19.44
N LYS A 138 -18.91 6.32 -20.51
CA LYS A 138 -18.34 5.95 -21.82
C LYS A 138 -16.85 5.75 -21.60
N GLN A 139 -16.46 4.54 -21.18
CA GLN A 139 -15.08 4.14 -21.16
C GLN A 139 -14.77 3.74 -22.60
N SER A 140 -14.07 4.62 -23.31
CA SER A 140 -13.21 4.17 -24.38
C SER A 140 -12.16 3.28 -23.67
N GLY A 141 -12.38 1.97 -23.71
CA GLY A 141 -11.42 1.02 -23.16
C GLY A 141 -10.14 1.11 -23.97
N VAL A 142 -9.04 1.43 -23.32
CA VAL A 142 -7.72 1.30 -23.93
C VAL A 142 -7.21 -0.10 -23.57
N VAL A 143 -7.06 -0.95 -24.56
CA VAL A 143 -6.37 -2.25 -24.42
C VAL A 143 -4.89 -1.99 -24.70
N VAL A 144 -4.06 -2.14 -23.66
CA VAL A 144 -2.61 -2.07 -23.78
C VAL A 144 -2.05 -3.49 -23.83
N SER A 145 -1.39 -3.82 -24.92
CA SER A 145 -0.73 -5.12 -25.11
C SER A 145 0.79 -4.93 -25.07
N VAL A 146 1.43 -5.56 -24.10
CA VAL A 146 2.88 -5.46 -23.90
C VAL A 146 3.52 -6.83 -24.08
N PRO A 147 4.59 -6.96 -24.89
CA PRO A 147 5.33 -8.21 -24.99
C PRO A 147 6.03 -8.51 -23.66
N THR A 148 6.01 -9.77 -23.25
CA THR A 148 6.79 -10.22 -22.11
C THR A 148 8.27 -10.30 -22.46
N ARG A 149 9.14 -10.06 -21.48
CA ARG A 149 10.59 -10.09 -21.63
C ARG A 149 11.20 -11.20 -20.76
N ILE A 150 12.18 -11.90 -21.30
CA ILE A 150 13.05 -12.78 -20.51
C ILE A 150 14.44 -12.15 -20.45
N SER A 151 15.00 -12.03 -19.25
CA SER A 151 16.40 -11.72 -19.02
C SER A 151 17.18 -13.00 -18.76
N PHE A 152 18.19 -13.28 -19.58
CA PHE A 152 19.07 -14.43 -19.40
C PHE A 152 20.23 -14.11 -18.46
N VAL A 153 20.71 -12.85 -18.50
CA VAL A 153 21.82 -12.35 -17.69
C VAL A 153 21.52 -10.92 -17.28
N GLY A 154 21.86 -10.55 -16.07
CA GLY A 154 21.85 -9.16 -15.58
C GLY A 154 20.49 -8.59 -15.21
N GLY A 155 19.44 -9.39 -15.10
CA GLY A 155 18.05 -8.94 -14.86
C GLY A 155 17.78 -8.21 -13.55
N GLY A 156 18.77 -8.00 -12.69
CA GLY A 156 18.66 -7.21 -11.47
C GLY A 156 19.56 -5.98 -11.42
N TYR A 157 20.31 -5.73 -12.48
CA TYR A 157 21.30 -4.64 -12.54
C TYR A 157 20.72 -3.29 -12.99
N ASP A 158 19.45 -3.23 -13.36
CA ASP A 158 18.71 -2.02 -13.68
C ASP A 158 18.27 -1.22 -12.44
N PHE A 159 18.59 -1.69 -11.23
CA PHE A 159 18.44 -0.90 -10.00
C PHE A 159 19.56 0.12 -9.86
N SER A 160 19.21 1.36 -9.53
CA SER A 160 20.14 2.50 -9.42
C SER A 160 21.39 2.26 -8.57
N ASN A 161 21.33 1.36 -7.60
CA ASN A 161 22.45 1.03 -6.72
C ASN A 161 23.57 0.22 -7.41
N TYR A 162 23.31 -0.36 -8.60
CA TYR A 162 24.27 -1.17 -9.36
C TYR A 162 24.79 -0.46 -10.60
N ILE A 163 24.21 0.67 -11.01
CA ILE A 163 24.58 1.43 -12.22
C ILE A 163 26.00 1.99 -12.12
N ASN A 164 26.53 2.18 -10.91
CA ASN A 164 27.89 2.73 -10.68
C ASN A 164 28.99 1.66 -10.57
N LEU A 165 28.66 0.39 -10.68
CA LEU A 165 29.64 -0.68 -10.80
C LEU A 165 30.00 -0.84 -12.27
N LYS A 166 31.32 -1.03 -12.54
CA LYS A 166 31.93 -1.21 -13.87
C LYS A 166 31.01 -1.95 -14.84
N GLU A 167 31.19 -1.74 -16.15
CA GLU A 167 30.41 -2.25 -17.27
C GLU A 167 29.51 -3.47 -16.98
N ASN A 168 28.21 -3.29 -17.04
CA ASN A 168 27.21 -4.33 -16.79
C ASN A 168 26.58 -4.75 -18.12
N TYR A 169 26.56 -6.04 -18.39
CA TYR A 169 25.93 -6.60 -19.58
C TYR A 169 24.56 -7.18 -19.22
N ILE A 170 23.52 -6.78 -19.94
CA ILE A 170 22.16 -7.32 -19.80
C ILE A 170 21.80 -7.99 -21.13
N LEU A 171 21.54 -9.29 -21.08
CA LEU A 171 21.02 -10.03 -22.22
C LEU A 171 19.53 -10.31 -22.01
N THR A 172 18.70 -9.68 -22.81
CA THR A 172 17.26 -9.85 -22.76
C THR A 172 16.68 -10.13 -24.15
N THR A 173 15.56 -10.84 -24.19
CA THR A 173 14.75 -10.98 -25.40
C THR A 173 13.27 -10.80 -25.09
N THR A 174 12.53 -10.36 -26.09
CA THR A 174 11.06 -10.32 -26.00
C THR A 174 10.48 -11.66 -26.44
N LEU A 175 9.41 -12.08 -25.77
CA LEU A 175 8.65 -13.25 -26.14
C LEU A 175 7.47 -12.88 -27.04
N ASN A 176 7.05 -13.81 -27.91
CA ASN A 176 5.80 -13.67 -28.67
C ASN A 176 4.57 -13.98 -27.79
N LYS A 177 4.68 -13.77 -26.48
CA LYS A 177 3.55 -13.79 -25.53
C LYS A 177 3.31 -12.37 -25.06
N ARG A 178 2.05 -11.99 -24.97
CA ARG A 178 1.62 -10.65 -24.57
C ARG A 178 0.76 -10.70 -23.32
N VAL A 179 0.86 -9.67 -22.51
CA VAL A 179 -0.03 -9.39 -21.39
C VAL A 179 -0.99 -8.29 -21.83
N PHE A 180 -2.28 -8.45 -21.52
CA PHE A 180 -3.36 -7.53 -21.87
C PHE A 180 -3.94 -6.87 -20.63
#